data_c3439463f01fcb9e9ce6be0079ed9b41
#
_entry.id   c3439463f01fcb9e9ce6be0079ed9b41
#
_cell.length_a   1.000
_cell.length_b   1.000
_cell.length_c   1.000
_cell.angle_alpha   90.00
_cell.angle_beta   90.00
_cell.angle_gamma   90.00
#
_symmetry.space_group_name_H-M   'P 1'
#
loop_
_entity.id
_entity.type
_entity.pdbx_description
1 polymer ?
#
loop_
_entity_poly.entity_id
_entity_poly.type
_entity_poly.pdbx_seq_one_letter_code
_entity_poly.pdbx_strand_id
1 'polypeptide(L)'
;MAVVVRNQNQDPDLVYEPGFEMHYGLTEETCGVKTVTLYRTIFPPAQKSRPHYHANGDLIWYHLSGPKALWRIGREKKEFATGPGDFISIPRGEIHSTLNTSDTEPIHGVGGYGGCGGPYQSGKVFVD
;
A
#
# COMPACT_ATOMS: atom_id res chain seq x y z
N MET A 1 -20.85 16.17 -1.93
CA MET A 1 -20.03 17.33 -1.51
C MET A 1 -18.56 16.95 -1.50
N ALA A 2 -17.70 17.80 -2.01
CA ALA A 2 -16.26 17.54 -1.97
C ALA A 2 -15.72 17.62 -0.55
N VAL A 3 -14.73 16.76 -0.26
CA VAL A 3 -14.06 16.71 1.06
C VAL A 3 -12.56 16.85 0.84
N VAL A 4 -11.90 17.67 1.66
CA VAL A 4 -10.45 17.79 1.69
C VAL A 4 -9.94 17.21 3.00
N VAL A 5 -9.11 16.17 2.91
CA VAL A 5 -8.46 15.57 4.07
C VAL A 5 -7.07 16.20 4.19
N ARG A 6 -6.84 16.99 5.23
CA ARG A 6 -5.62 17.78 5.39
C ARG A 6 -4.46 16.90 5.87
N ASN A 7 -3.26 17.21 5.41
CA ASN A 7 -2.04 16.48 5.75
C ASN A 7 -1.82 16.39 7.28
N GLN A 8 -2.05 17.49 8.01
CA GLN A 8 -1.84 17.53 9.46
C GLN A 8 -2.78 16.61 10.25
N ASN A 9 -3.84 16.12 9.62
CA ASN A 9 -4.82 15.25 10.26
C ASN A 9 -4.63 13.77 9.87
N GLN A 10 -3.53 13.44 9.20
CA GLN A 10 -3.24 12.10 8.74
C GLN A 10 -2.22 11.43 9.65
N ASP A 11 -2.68 10.91 10.78
CA ASP A 11 -1.82 10.15 11.68
C ASP A 11 -1.40 8.83 11.03
N PRO A 12 -0.12 8.41 11.20
CA PRO A 12 0.33 7.16 10.61
C PRO A 12 -0.28 5.94 11.30
N ASP A 13 -0.71 4.97 10.50
CA ASP A 13 -1.04 3.63 10.97
C ASP A 13 0.20 2.75 10.78
N LEU A 14 0.74 2.24 11.88
CA LEU A 14 1.93 1.38 11.90
C LEU A 14 1.58 -0.09 12.12
N VAL A 15 0.29 -0.40 12.22
CA VAL A 15 -0.22 -1.73 12.58
C VAL A 15 -0.72 -2.51 11.38
N TYR A 16 -1.44 -1.83 10.48
CA TYR A 16 -2.07 -2.47 9.33
C TYR A 16 -1.06 -3.21 8.45
N GLU A 17 0.08 -2.56 8.19
CA GLU A 17 1.20 -3.14 7.44
C GLU A 17 2.45 -3.03 8.28
N PRO A 18 2.74 -4.03 9.14
CA PRO A 18 3.87 -3.95 10.07
C PRO A 18 5.19 -3.69 9.35
N GLY A 19 5.94 -2.71 9.83
CA GLY A 19 7.18 -2.26 9.25
C GLY A 19 7.03 -1.10 8.25
N PHE A 20 5.81 -0.82 7.80
CA PHE A 20 5.51 0.28 6.88
C PHE A 20 4.63 1.32 7.58
N GLU A 21 4.64 2.55 7.07
CA GLU A 21 3.75 3.61 7.55
C GLU A 21 2.66 3.86 6.52
N MET A 22 1.42 3.85 6.99
CA MET A 22 0.24 4.11 6.16
C MET A 22 -0.40 5.41 6.63
N HIS A 23 -0.55 6.38 5.71
CA HIS A 23 -1.20 7.66 5.98
C HIS A 23 -2.47 7.73 5.12
N TYR A 24 -3.62 7.51 5.75
CA TYR A 24 -4.88 7.45 5.00
C TYR A 24 -5.34 8.82 4.58
N GLY A 25 -5.64 8.95 3.29
CA GLY A 25 -6.25 10.15 2.73
C GLY A 25 -7.76 9.97 2.60
N LEU A 26 -8.18 9.21 1.60
CA LEU A 26 -9.59 9.05 1.28
C LEU A 26 -10.04 7.62 1.60
N THR A 27 -10.89 7.53 2.62
CA THR A 27 -11.51 6.27 3.05
C THR A 27 -12.97 6.55 3.38
N GLU A 28 -13.75 5.50 3.64
CA GLU A 28 -15.12 5.66 4.12
C GLU A 28 -15.16 6.48 5.41
N GLU A 29 -14.22 6.23 6.31
CA GLU A 29 -14.13 6.94 7.58
C GLU A 29 -13.80 8.43 7.41
N THR A 30 -12.88 8.77 6.50
CA THR A 30 -12.45 10.17 6.33
C THR A 30 -13.37 11.00 5.46
N CYS A 31 -14.00 10.43 4.46
CA CYS A 31 -14.79 11.19 3.49
C CYS A 31 -16.03 10.48 2.94
N GLY A 32 -16.34 9.29 3.42
CA GLY A 32 -17.56 8.58 3.03
C GLY A 32 -17.48 7.78 1.73
N VAL A 33 -16.34 7.70 1.07
CA VAL A 33 -16.18 6.84 -0.12
C VAL A 33 -16.29 5.37 0.29
N LYS A 34 -16.99 4.57 -0.50
CA LYS A 34 -17.28 3.16 -0.15
C LYS A 34 -16.61 2.15 -1.07
N THR A 35 -16.16 2.58 -2.24
CA THR A 35 -15.68 1.69 -3.29
C THR A 35 -14.22 1.92 -3.67
N VAL A 36 -13.57 2.88 -3.04
CA VAL A 36 -12.14 3.18 -3.26
C VAL A 36 -11.49 3.60 -1.95
N THR A 37 -10.19 3.37 -1.88
CA THR A 37 -9.32 3.83 -0.80
C THR A 37 -8.12 4.50 -1.44
N LEU A 38 -7.66 5.63 -0.89
CA LEU A 38 -6.45 6.30 -1.34
C LEU A 38 -5.61 6.70 -0.13
N TYR A 39 -4.32 6.33 -0.13
CA TYR A 39 -3.41 6.57 0.99
C TYR A 39 -1.99 6.88 0.50
N ARG A 40 -1.18 7.43 1.40
CA ARG A 40 0.27 7.53 1.20
C ARG A 40 0.94 6.44 2.01
N THR A 41 2.04 5.91 1.49
CA THR A 41 2.84 4.92 2.19
C THR A 41 4.28 5.38 2.30
N ILE A 42 4.93 4.97 3.39
CA ILE A 42 6.37 5.09 3.55
C ILE A 42 6.89 3.69 3.85
N PHE A 43 7.83 3.24 3.02
CA PHE A 43 8.58 2.01 3.28
C PHE A 43 9.93 2.41 3.85
N PRO A 44 10.13 2.30 5.17
CA PRO A 44 11.42 2.64 5.79
C PRO A 44 12.56 1.80 5.22
N PRO A 45 13.83 2.26 5.38
CA PRO A 45 14.97 1.51 4.88
C PRO A 45 14.98 0.06 5.35
N ALA A 46 15.32 -0.85 4.43
CA ALA A 46 15.48 -2.29 4.65
C ALA A 46 14.20 -3.04 5.09
N GLN A 47 13.07 -2.36 5.22
CA GLN A 47 11.83 -3.01 5.64
C GLN A 47 11.19 -3.81 4.52
N LYS A 48 10.56 -4.90 4.91
CA LYS A 48 9.78 -5.76 4.01
C LYS A 48 8.43 -6.08 4.61
N SER A 49 7.42 -6.21 3.76
CA SER A 49 6.11 -6.67 4.21
C SER A 49 6.09 -8.20 4.28
N ARG A 50 5.24 -8.71 5.15
CA ARG A 50 4.93 -10.13 5.23
C ARG A 50 4.03 -10.51 4.04
N PRO A 51 4.22 -11.68 3.39
CA PRO A 51 3.36 -12.11 2.30
C PRO A 51 1.89 -12.15 2.70
N HIS A 52 1.04 -11.59 1.86
CA HIS A 52 -0.40 -11.50 2.11
C HIS A 52 -1.15 -11.26 0.80
N TYR A 53 -2.48 -11.34 0.86
CA TYR A 53 -3.36 -10.92 -0.22
C TYR A 53 -4.54 -10.13 0.34
N HIS A 54 -5.25 -9.43 -0.53
CA HIS A 54 -6.47 -8.71 -0.20
C HIS A 54 -7.63 -9.37 -0.94
N ALA A 55 -8.57 -9.96 -0.21
CA ALA A 55 -9.68 -10.69 -0.81
C ALA A 55 -10.70 -9.76 -1.49
N ASN A 56 -10.82 -8.53 -1.00
CA ASN A 56 -11.90 -7.60 -1.37
C ASN A 56 -11.40 -6.30 -2.02
N GLY A 57 -10.13 -6.20 -2.36
CA GLY A 57 -9.58 -4.98 -2.93
C GLY A 57 -8.48 -5.23 -3.93
N ASP A 58 -8.55 -4.54 -5.05
CA ASP A 58 -7.45 -4.50 -6.02
C ASP A 58 -6.46 -3.45 -5.54
N LEU A 59 -5.20 -3.86 -5.28
CA LEU A 59 -4.16 -2.93 -4.90
C LEU A 59 -3.70 -2.14 -6.13
N ILE A 60 -3.64 -0.83 -5.97
CA ILE A 60 -3.04 0.08 -6.95
C ILE A 60 -2.02 0.93 -6.21
N TRP A 61 -0.87 1.17 -6.82
CA TRP A 61 0.20 1.91 -6.15
C TRP A 61 1.09 2.64 -7.15
N TYR A 62 1.47 3.86 -6.79
CA TYR A 62 2.37 4.71 -7.56
C TYR A 62 3.64 4.95 -6.74
N HIS A 63 4.80 4.66 -7.33
CA HIS A 63 6.10 4.92 -6.75
C HIS A 63 6.43 6.41 -6.91
N LEU A 64 6.28 7.18 -5.82
CA LEU A 64 6.45 8.62 -5.87
C LEU A 64 7.93 9.02 -5.84
N SER A 65 8.69 8.47 -4.89
CA SER A 65 10.10 8.83 -4.71
C SER A 65 10.85 7.76 -3.94
N GLY A 66 12.18 7.87 -3.93
CA GLY A 66 13.04 6.99 -3.18
C GLY A 66 13.63 5.86 -4.01
N PRO A 67 14.34 4.93 -3.34
CA PRO A 67 15.04 3.84 -4.01
C PRO A 67 14.06 2.82 -4.63
N LYS A 68 14.63 1.84 -5.30
CA LYS A 68 13.87 0.77 -5.92
C LYS A 68 13.12 -0.07 -4.88
N ALA A 69 11.85 -0.35 -5.17
CA ALA A 69 11.06 -1.33 -4.44
C ALA A 69 11.07 -2.65 -5.21
N LEU A 70 11.18 -3.75 -4.49
CA LEU A 70 11.08 -5.09 -5.07
C LEU A 70 9.78 -5.73 -4.62
N TRP A 71 8.97 -6.15 -5.60
CA TRP A 71 7.68 -6.79 -5.38
C TRP A 71 7.78 -8.26 -5.72
N ARG A 72 7.35 -9.12 -4.81
CA ARG A 72 7.26 -10.57 -5.02
C ARG A 72 5.81 -10.95 -5.13
N ILE A 73 5.42 -11.48 -6.27
CA ILE A 73 4.03 -11.68 -6.65
C ILE A 73 3.74 -13.17 -6.86
N GLY A 74 2.62 -13.62 -6.30
CA GLY A 74 2.13 -14.99 -6.42
C GLY A 74 2.87 -15.97 -5.53
N ARG A 75 2.45 -17.23 -5.59
CA ARG A 75 3.09 -18.33 -4.84
C ARG A 75 4.50 -18.61 -5.31
N GLU A 76 4.77 -18.35 -6.58
CA GLU A 76 6.08 -18.54 -7.20
C GLU A 76 7.05 -17.42 -6.88
N LYS A 77 6.57 -16.34 -6.20
CA LYS A 77 7.37 -15.17 -5.81
C LYS A 77 8.09 -14.53 -7.00
N LYS A 78 7.36 -14.35 -8.10
CA LYS A 78 7.88 -13.65 -9.26
C LYS A 78 8.21 -12.22 -8.91
N GLU A 79 9.43 -11.78 -9.26
CA GLU A 79 9.94 -10.48 -8.84
C GLU A 79 9.72 -9.41 -9.90
N PHE A 80 9.23 -8.26 -9.44
CA PHE A 80 9.10 -7.05 -10.24
C PHE A 80 9.73 -5.90 -9.45
N ALA A 81 10.43 -5.02 -10.12
CA ALA A 81 10.99 -3.83 -9.50
C ALA A 81 10.22 -2.58 -9.96
N THR A 82 10.03 -1.64 -9.04
CA THR A 82 9.54 -0.31 -9.38
C THR A 82 10.51 0.75 -8.92
N GLY A 83 10.56 1.86 -9.66
CA GLY A 83 11.26 3.09 -9.32
C GLY A 83 10.32 4.28 -9.46
N PRO A 84 10.78 5.49 -9.09
CA PRO A 84 9.95 6.69 -9.17
C PRO A 84 9.30 6.87 -10.55
N GLY A 85 8.00 7.11 -10.55
CA GLY A 85 7.21 7.24 -11.76
C GLY A 85 6.50 5.96 -12.22
N ASP A 86 6.81 4.81 -11.63
CA ASP A 86 6.18 3.54 -12.00
C ASP A 86 4.89 3.30 -11.24
N PHE A 87 3.95 2.63 -11.90
CA PHE A 87 2.72 2.13 -11.28
C PHE A 87 2.77 0.61 -11.19
N ILE A 88 2.16 0.07 -10.14
CA ILE A 88 1.91 -1.37 -10.04
C ILE A 88 0.46 -1.60 -9.63
N SER A 89 -0.16 -2.64 -10.18
CA SER A 89 -1.46 -3.12 -9.73
C SER A 89 -1.37 -4.59 -9.40
N ILE A 90 -2.04 -4.97 -8.30
CA ILE A 90 -2.08 -6.35 -7.84
C ILE A 90 -3.55 -6.71 -7.63
N PRO A 91 -4.11 -7.61 -8.46
CA PRO A 91 -5.51 -7.99 -8.34
C PRO A 91 -5.84 -8.56 -6.97
N ARG A 92 -7.10 -8.42 -6.57
CA ARG A 92 -7.58 -9.07 -5.36
C ARG A 92 -7.29 -10.56 -5.38
N GLY A 93 -6.95 -11.12 -4.22
CA GLY A 93 -6.62 -12.54 -4.08
C GLY A 93 -5.19 -12.91 -4.45
N GLU A 94 -4.42 -12.02 -5.04
CA GLU A 94 -3.04 -12.33 -5.44
C GLU A 94 -2.05 -12.05 -4.30
N ILE A 95 -1.30 -13.09 -3.94
CA ILE A 95 -0.31 -13.02 -2.86
C ILE A 95 0.84 -12.10 -3.28
N HIS A 96 1.25 -11.23 -2.38
CA HIS A 96 2.36 -10.31 -2.63
C HIS A 96 3.11 -9.93 -1.36
N SER A 97 4.33 -9.48 -1.54
CA SER A 97 5.15 -8.82 -0.53
C SER A 97 6.05 -7.78 -1.20
N THR A 98 6.50 -6.82 -0.40
CA THR A 98 7.31 -5.70 -0.89
C THR A 98 8.54 -5.53 -0.02
N LEU A 99 9.65 -5.17 -0.64
CA LEU A 99 10.93 -4.91 0.04
C LEU A 99 11.47 -3.55 -0.41
N ASN A 100 11.87 -2.72 0.54
CA ASN A 100 12.74 -1.58 0.27
C ASN A 100 14.17 -2.09 0.14
N THR A 101 14.76 -1.94 -1.04
CA THR A 101 16.09 -2.48 -1.33
C THR A 101 17.23 -1.64 -0.77
N SER A 102 16.95 -0.47 -0.22
CA SER A 102 17.96 0.42 0.37
C SER A 102 18.05 0.24 1.88
N ASP A 103 19.27 0.30 2.42
CA ASP A 103 19.51 0.29 3.87
C ASP A 103 19.47 1.69 4.50
N THR A 104 19.36 2.72 3.69
CA THR A 104 19.54 4.11 4.16
C THR A 104 18.39 5.05 3.80
N GLU A 105 17.61 4.79 2.77
CA GLU A 105 16.61 5.71 2.25
C GLU A 105 15.20 5.13 2.24
N PRO A 106 14.18 5.91 2.63
CA PRO A 106 12.79 5.46 2.55
C PRO A 106 12.25 5.54 1.13
N ILE A 107 11.24 4.72 0.85
CA ILE A 107 10.42 4.82 -0.35
C ILE A 107 9.11 5.51 0.02
N HIS A 108 8.68 6.46 -0.81
CA HIS A 108 7.37 7.11 -0.68
C HIS A 108 6.48 6.69 -1.85
N GLY A 109 5.26 6.34 -1.54
CA GLY A 109 4.27 5.97 -2.54
C GLY A 109 2.88 6.49 -2.24
N VAL A 110 2.04 6.45 -3.25
CA VAL A 110 0.62 6.73 -3.16
C VAL A 110 -0.11 5.50 -3.67
N GLY A 111 -0.98 4.95 -2.88
CA GLY A 111 -1.68 3.74 -3.24
C GLY A 111 -3.11 3.72 -2.77
N GLY A 112 -3.76 2.62 -3.03
CA GLY A 112 -5.13 2.44 -2.62
C GLY A 112 -5.68 1.07 -2.97
N TYR A 113 -6.98 0.93 -2.71
CA TYR A 113 -7.72 -0.26 -3.08
C TYR A 113 -8.92 0.13 -3.93
N GLY A 114 -9.09 -0.52 -5.06
CA GLY A 114 -10.34 -0.49 -5.79
C GLY A 114 -11.26 -1.56 -5.26
N GLY A 115 -12.51 -1.20 -4.96
CA GLY A 115 -13.53 -2.13 -4.50
C GLY A 115 -13.88 -2.05 -3.02
N CYS A 116 -13.15 -1.31 -2.21
CA CYS A 116 -13.48 -1.11 -0.79
C CYS A 116 -13.11 0.28 -0.31
N GLY A 117 -13.76 0.73 0.76
CA GLY A 117 -13.62 2.08 1.30
C GLY A 117 -12.63 2.21 2.43
N GLY A 118 -11.77 1.23 2.63
CA GLY A 118 -10.75 1.32 3.66
C GLY A 118 -9.84 0.09 3.69
N PRO A 119 -8.65 0.23 4.30
CA PRO A 119 -7.69 -0.87 4.34
C PRO A 119 -8.21 -2.07 5.13
N TYR A 120 -8.91 -1.83 6.22
CA TYR A 120 -9.45 -2.91 7.05
C TYR A 120 -10.66 -3.62 6.42
N GLN A 121 -11.26 -3.03 5.38
CA GLN A 121 -12.30 -3.67 4.57
C GLN A 121 -11.72 -4.40 3.35
N SER A 122 -10.42 -4.29 3.10
CA SER A 122 -9.79 -4.92 1.94
C SER A 122 -9.72 -6.45 2.03
N GLY A 123 -9.99 -7.02 3.19
CA GLY A 123 -9.93 -8.46 3.38
C GLY A 123 -8.51 -9.01 3.38
N LYS A 124 -7.59 -8.31 4.03
CA LYS A 124 -6.19 -8.72 4.10
C LYS A 124 -6.02 -10.02 4.86
N VAL A 125 -5.29 -10.95 4.24
CA VAL A 125 -4.98 -12.26 4.84
C VAL A 125 -3.48 -12.51 4.69
N PHE A 126 -2.80 -12.74 5.81
CA PHE A 126 -1.40 -13.15 5.78
C PHE A 126 -1.28 -14.61 5.37
N VAL A 127 -0.22 -14.92 4.63
CA VAL A 127 0.11 -16.28 4.22
C VAL A 127 1.55 -16.60 4.61
N ASP A 128 1.81 -17.88 4.83
CA ASP A 128 3.15 -18.33 5.22
C ASP A 128 3.97 -18.76 4.00
#